data_b7805642529bfef32dc5402358014c40
#
_entry.id   b7805642529bfef32dc5402358014c40
#
_cell.length_a   1.000
_cell.length_b   1.000
_cell.length_c   1.000
_cell.angle_alpha   90.00
_cell.angle_beta   90.00
_cell.angle_gamma   90.00
#
_symmetry.space_group_name_H-M   'P 1'
#
loop_
_entity.id
_entity.type
_entity.pdbx_description
1 polymer ?
#
loop_
_entity_poly.entity_id
_entity_poly.type
_entity_poly.pdbx_seq_one_letter_code
_entity_poly.pdbx_strand_id
1 'polypeptide(L)'
;MLRRTLIIAALLASTTGCTTLKGWFGDDKNKATDPAELVEIASPIAVSKAWSRKLGDENASLGLRQRPAIEGDRLYVSNDEGRVLAINANSGDVLWDSEVAPTRKEGSKLFFWRRKSIDGGLSGGPAAGNGMVVAGGRNGEVVALDAETGAERWRAKVTSEVIAAPLITPDRIIVRSNDGRTFGLDPADGTRKWVFDRGIPALSVRGNGAPVSDGQLAYLGYDDGTVVALRINDGLVAWTQLIAESEGRNDLDRMADVDGELALGFSELYATSYAGQTMAISTQNGRPLWNRDTGGYSGLALLGDRVVLSDPAGTVWALDRNTGSALWRQEALARRWLTTPAIQGSYLVVGDLDGYVHWLRSDDGVIVGRDRAGKAPIRGTPQVTPTGTLIVLDAEGRLSAYPSPAQ
;
A
#
# COMPACT_ATOMS: atom_id res chain seq x y z
N MET A 1 0.70 -31.92 74.55
CA MET A 1 1.19 -32.40 73.27
C MET A 1 0.16 -32.24 72.12
N LEU A 2 -0.82 -31.36 72.23
CA LEU A 2 -1.92 -31.23 71.20
C LEU A 2 -1.97 -29.88 70.46
N ARG A 3 -0.98 -29.03 70.63
CA ARG A 3 -0.94 -27.71 69.95
C ARG A 3 0.12 -27.55 68.80
N ARG A 4 0.96 -28.59 68.63
CA ARG A 4 1.99 -28.55 67.55
C ARG A 4 1.61 -29.32 66.28
N THR A 5 0.55 -30.12 66.29
CA THR A 5 0.10 -30.92 65.14
C THR A 5 -0.92 -30.23 64.28
N LEU A 6 -1.50 -29.09 64.70
CA LEU A 6 -2.50 -28.31 63.91
C LEU A 6 -1.87 -27.27 63.03
N ILE A 7 -0.60 -26.93 63.26
CA ILE A 7 0.09 -25.92 62.43
C ILE A 7 0.74 -26.53 61.16
N ILE A 8 1.04 -27.81 61.14
CA ILE A 8 1.64 -28.52 60.01
C ILE A 8 0.58 -28.95 58.98
N ALA A 9 -0.68 -29.15 59.40
CA ALA A 9 -1.77 -29.44 58.45
C ALA A 9 -2.29 -28.22 57.67
N ALA A 10 -2.06 -27.00 58.17
CA ALA A 10 -2.46 -25.77 57.49
C ALA A 10 -1.45 -25.29 56.41
N LEU A 11 -0.19 -25.76 56.42
CA LEU A 11 0.84 -25.39 55.46
C LEU A 11 0.92 -26.32 54.24
N LEU A 12 0.25 -27.46 54.23
CA LEU A 12 0.22 -28.41 53.11
C LEU A 12 -1.00 -28.24 52.21
N ALA A 13 -1.96 -27.39 52.58
CA ALA A 13 -3.13 -27.07 51.75
C ALA A 13 -2.97 -25.86 50.85
N SER A 14 -1.81 -25.18 50.85
CA SER A 14 -1.58 -23.94 50.07
C SER A 14 -0.78 -24.14 48.79
N THR A 15 -0.41 -25.36 48.39
CA THR A 15 0.42 -25.59 47.18
C THR A 15 -0.33 -26.24 46.02
N THR A 16 -1.63 -26.50 46.11
CA THR A 16 -2.41 -27.08 45.00
C THR A 16 -3.44 -26.12 44.38
N GLY A 17 -3.39 -24.82 44.75
CA GLY A 17 -4.38 -23.82 44.31
C GLY A 17 -4.00 -22.97 43.11
N CYS A 18 -2.80 -23.13 42.52
CA CYS A 18 -2.34 -22.23 41.44
C CYS A 18 -2.61 -22.70 40.00
N THR A 19 -3.14 -23.89 39.79
CA THR A 19 -3.41 -24.38 38.42
C THR A 19 -4.88 -24.28 38.02
N THR A 20 -5.81 -24.08 38.93
CA THR A 20 -7.25 -23.99 38.64
C THR A 20 -7.75 -22.56 38.48
N LEU A 21 -7.00 -21.55 38.93
CA LEU A 21 -7.36 -20.13 38.77
C LEU A 21 -6.97 -19.54 37.42
N LYS A 22 -6.03 -20.16 36.71
CA LYS A 22 -5.68 -19.74 35.32
C LYS A 22 -6.78 -20.05 34.29
N GLY A 23 -7.66 -21.00 34.61
CA GLY A 23 -8.79 -21.35 33.72
C GLY A 23 -10.03 -20.47 33.90
N TRP A 24 -10.11 -19.67 34.99
CA TRP A 24 -11.29 -18.86 35.30
C TRP A 24 -11.05 -17.36 35.04
N PHE A 25 -9.80 -16.93 34.83
CA PHE A 25 -9.40 -15.61 34.34
C PHE A 25 -8.66 -15.73 33.01
N GLY A 26 -8.84 -16.84 32.28
CA GLY A 26 -8.32 -17.08 30.95
C GLY A 26 -9.11 -16.29 29.91
N ASP A 27 -8.49 -15.27 29.44
CA ASP A 27 -8.54 -14.68 28.08
C ASP A 27 -9.86 -14.79 27.27
N ASP A 28 -10.95 -14.25 27.80
CA ASP A 28 -12.04 -13.71 27.00
C ASP A 28 -11.75 -12.25 26.58
N LYS A 29 -10.47 -11.92 26.39
CA LYS A 29 -10.08 -10.62 25.83
C LYS A 29 -10.43 -10.61 24.35
N ASN A 30 -11.61 -10.03 24.06
CA ASN A 30 -11.98 -9.46 22.76
C ASN A 30 -11.74 -10.33 21.52
N LYS A 31 -12.14 -11.60 21.50
CA LYS A 31 -12.19 -12.41 20.26
C LYS A 31 -12.93 -11.73 19.11
N ALA A 32 -13.81 -10.78 19.40
CA ALA A 32 -14.54 -10.01 18.39
C ALA A 32 -13.65 -9.01 17.60
N THR A 33 -12.52 -8.59 18.17
CA THR A 33 -11.58 -7.63 17.54
C THR A 33 -10.29 -8.29 17.03
N ASP A 34 -10.03 -9.53 17.42
CA ASP A 34 -8.81 -10.24 17.02
C ASP A 34 -8.87 -10.61 15.53
N PRO A 35 -7.71 -10.64 14.83
CA PRO A 35 -7.64 -11.18 13.47
C PRO A 35 -8.14 -12.62 13.42
N ALA A 36 -8.87 -12.96 12.35
CA ALA A 36 -9.36 -14.32 12.15
C ALA A 36 -8.19 -15.33 12.18
N GLU A 37 -8.43 -16.47 12.83
CA GLU A 37 -7.49 -17.58 12.80
C GLU A 37 -7.29 -18.08 11.36
N LEU A 38 -6.06 -18.45 11.02
CA LEU A 38 -5.73 -18.94 9.68
C LEU A 38 -6.31 -20.33 9.47
N VAL A 39 -7.24 -20.46 8.53
CA VAL A 39 -7.84 -21.74 8.15
C VAL A 39 -6.84 -22.67 7.48
N GLU A 40 -7.02 -23.97 7.64
CA GLU A 40 -6.29 -25.00 6.89
C GLU A 40 -6.70 -24.96 5.41
N ILE A 41 -5.72 -25.14 4.52
CA ILE A 41 -5.95 -25.13 3.06
C ILE A 41 -6.12 -26.58 2.60
N ALA A 42 -7.34 -26.92 2.16
CA ALA A 42 -7.70 -28.30 1.79
C ALA A 42 -6.94 -28.82 0.56
N SER A 43 -6.66 -27.94 -0.41
CA SER A 43 -5.96 -28.30 -1.66
C SER A 43 -4.93 -27.22 -1.99
N PRO A 44 -3.76 -27.24 -1.31
CA PRO A 44 -2.78 -26.20 -1.49
C PRO A 44 -2.05 -26.30 -2.82
N ILE A 45 -1.84 -25.14 -3.46
CA ILE A 45 -0.88 -25.01 -4.57
C ILE A 45 0.54 -24.96 -4.00
N ALA A 46 1.51 -25.36 -4.81
CA ALA A 46 2.91 -25.25 -4.43
C ALA A 46 3.36 -23.78 -4.53
N VAL A 47 3.57 -23.16 -3.38
CA VAL A 47 4.11 -21.80 -3.26
C VAL A 47 5.50 -21.89 -2.67
N SER A 48 6.49 -21.31 -3.33
CA SER A 48 7.86 -21.28 -2.85
C SER A 48 8.47 -19.90 -3.09
N LYS A 49 9.26 -19.43 -2.13
CA LYS A 49 10.01 -18.19 -2.22
C LYS A 49 11.28 -18.42 -3.04
N ALA A 50 11.46 -17.69 -4.15
CA ALA A 50 12.68 -17.77 -4.95
C ALA A 50 13.85 -17.10 -4.24
N TRP A 51 13.62 -15.91 -3.73
CA TRP A 51 14.61 -15.15 -2.96
C TRP A 51 13.94 -14.23 -1.94
N SER A 52 14.69 -13.79 -0.95
CA SER A 52 14.29 -12.76 0.00
C SER A 52 15.48 -11.90 0.36
N ARG A 53 15.28 -10.59 0.42
CA ARG A 53 16.32 -9.60 0.74
C ARG A 53 15.75 -8.54 1.70
N LYS A 54 16.55 -8.15 2.70
CA LYS A 54 16.25 -7.00 3.54
C LYS A 54 16.89 -5.74 2.93
N LEU A 55 16.13 -4.65 2.89
CA LEU A 55 16.58 -3.34 2.41
C LEU A 55 17.06 -2.50 3.59
N GLY A 56 18.29 -2.00 3.54
CA GLY A 56 18.83 -1.14 4.58
C GLY A 56 19.17 -1.83 5.91
N ASP A 57 19.44 -1.02 6.92
CA ASP A 57 19.80 -1.45 8.27
C ASP A 57 18.59 -2.02 9.05
N GLU A 58 18.85 -2.65 10.21
CA GLU A 58 17.81 -3.34 11.01
C GLU A 58 16.66 -2.44 11.50
N ASN A 59 16.84 -1.11 11.43
CA ASN A 59 15.88 -0.12 11.89
C ASN A 59 15.27 0.71 10.76
N ALA A 60 15.54 0.39 9.49
CA ALA A 60 14.92 1.08 8.37
C ALA A 60 13.42 0.77 8.35
N SER A 61 12.59 1.80 8.49
CA SER A 61 11.15 1.69 8.33
C SER A 61 10.73 2.20 6.96
N LEU A 62 9.70 1.61 6.40
CA LEU A 62 9.13 2.06 5.14
C LEU A 62 8.01 3.07 5.37
N GLY A 63 7.78 3.94 4.41
CA GLY A 63 6.59 4.78 4.37
C GLY A 63 5.32 3.93 4.38
N LEU A 64 4.18 4.56 4.72
CA LEU A 64 2.92 3.87 5.04
C LEU A 64 2.42 2.90 3.97
N ARG A 65 2.69 3.16 2.69
CA ARG A 65 2.25 2.34 1.55
C ARG A 65 3.29 2.26 0.44
N GLN A 66 4.58 2.33 0.79
CA GLN A 66 5.62 2.17 -0.22
C GLN A 66 5.50 0.80 -0.88
N ARG A 67 5.59 0.78 -2.19
CA ARG A 67 5.62 -0.43 -3.01
C ARG A 67 6.78 -0.35 -3.98
N PRO A 68 7.34 -1.49 -4.39
CA PRO A 68 8.33 -1.51 -5.46
C PRO A 68 7.73 -0.96 -6.76
N ALA A 69 8.50 -0.18 -7.52
CA ALA A 69 8.21 0.07 -8.92
C ALA A 69 8.89 -1.01 -9.76
N ILE A 70 8.27 -1.38 -10.88
CA ILE A 70 8.78 -2.41 -11.78
C ILE A 70 8.90 -1.84 -13.19
N GLU A 71 10.06 -2.02 -13.81
CA GLU A 71 10.28 -1.75 -15.23
C GLU A 71 11.11 -2.90 -15.83
N GLY A 72 10.49 -3.72 -16.66
CA GLY A 72 11.12 -4.94 -17.19
C GLY A 72 11.48 -5.95 -16.08
N ASP A 73 12.76 -6.25 -15.98
CA ASP A 73 13.33 -7.15 -14.96
C ASP A 73 13.94 -6.42 -13.75
N ARG A 74 13.71 -5.13 -13.64
CA ARG A 74 14.23 -4.28 -12.55
C ARG A 74 13.13 -3.90 -11.58
N LEU A 75 13.45 -4.01 -10.30
CA LEU A 75 12.68 -3.49 -9.18
C LEU A 75 13.38 -2.25 -8.64
N TYR A 76 12.60 -1.20 -8.39
CA TYR A 76 13.09 -0.01 -7.73
C TYR A 76 12.37 0.12 -6.39
N VAL A 77 13.14 0.35 -5.34
CA VAL A 77 12.62 0.52 -3.98
C VAL A 77 13.28 1.70 -3.31
N SER A 78 12.55 2.38 -2.45
CA SER A 78 13.08 3.48 -1.64
C SER A 78 12.86 3.22 -0.16
N ASN A 79 13.64 3.84 0.70
CA ASN A 79 13.47 3.78 2.15
C ASN A 79 13.41 5.17 2.78
N ASP A 80 13.08 5.22 4.05
CA ASP A 80 12.98 6.46 4.83
C ASP A 80 14.33 7.09 5.19
N GLU A 81 15.45 6.40 4.90
CA GLU A 81 16.81 6.94 5.02
C GLU A 81 17.22 7.77 3.80
N GLY A 82 16.37 7.82 2.76
CA GLY A 82 16.64 8.55 1.52
C GLY A 82 17.50 7.77 0.54
N ARG A 83 17.43 6.45 0.56
CA ARG A 83 18.09 5.59 -0.44
C ARG A 83 17.09 5.08 -1.45
N VAL A 84 17.54 4.98 -2.69
CA VAL A 84 16.83 4.31 -3.78
C VAL A 84 17.74 3.21 -4.33
N LEU A 85 17.20 2.00 -4.42
CA LEU A 85 17.92 0.83 -4.93
C LEU A 85 17.23 0.31 -6.18
N ALA A 86 18.04 -0.12 -7.16
CA ALA A 86 17.57 -0.99 -8.23
C ALA A 86 18.06 -2.42 -7.95
N ILE A 87 17.12 -3.36 -8.15
CA ILE A 87 17.32 -4.78 -7.82
C ILE A 87 16.87 -5.59 -9.04
N ASN A 88 17.63 -6.62 -9.40
CA ASN A 88 17.18 -7.58 -10.39
C ASN A 88 16.02 -8.40 -9.84
N ALA A 89 14.86 -8.36 -10.51
CA ALA A 89 13.63 -9.00 -10.05
C ALA A 89 13.74 -10.54 -9.98
N ASN A 90 14.60 -11.15 -10.79
CA ASN A 90 14.75 -12.60 -10.87
C ASN A 90 15.70 -13.16 -9.81
N SER A 91 16.83 -12.46 -9.55
CA SER A 91 17.87 -12.94 -8.64
C SER A 91 17.85 -12.26 -7.25
N GLY A 92 17.24 -11.08 -7.13
CA GLY A 92 17.30 -10.26 -5.94
C GLY A 92 18.62 -9.50 -5.77
N ASP A 93 19.51 -9.49 -6.77
CA ASP A 93 20.79 -8.79 -6.69
C ASP A 93 20.61 -7.28 -6.86
N VAL A 94 21.37 -6.50 -6.06
CA VAL A 94 21.40 -5.05 -6.19
C VAL A 94 22.19 -4.68 -7.43
N LEU A 95 21.56 -3.92 -8.32
CA LEU A 95 22.19 -3.41 -9.55
C LEU A 95 22.89 -2.08 -9.27
N TRP A 96 22.22 -1.20 -8.56
CA TRP A 96 22.78 0.05 -8.04
C TRP A 96 22.05 0.50 -6.76
N ASP A 97 22.67 1.41 -6.03
CA ASP A 97 22.20 1.94 -4.75
C ASP A 97 22.60 3.41 -4.66
N SER A 98 21.61 4.31 -4.63
CA SER A 98 21.80 5.76 -4.64
C SER A 98 21.26 6.38 -3.36
N GLU A 99 22.09 7.18 -2.69
CA GLU A 99 21.69 8.02 -1.57
C GLU A 99 21.23 9.38 -2.10
N VAL A 100 19.94 9.68 -1.98
CA VAL A 100 19.30 10.90 -2.51
C VAL A 100 18.85 11.87 -1.40
N ALA A 101 18.99 11.49 -0.13
CA ALA A 101 18.76 12.41 0.96
C ALA A 101 19.74 13.60 0.90
N PRO A 102 19.31 14.82 1.23
CA PRO A 102 20.24 15.95 1.30
C PRO A 102 21.33 15.62 2.29
N THR A 103 22.58 15.59 1.85
CA THR A 103 23.75 15.46 2.70
C THR A 103 23.72 16.61 3.72
N ARG A 104 23.50 16.29 4.98
CA ARG A 104 23.57 17.26 6.06
C ARG A 104 24.98 17.88 6.03
N LYS A 105 25.10 19.16 5.69
CA LYS A 105 26.36 19.91 5.90
C LYS A 105 26.76 19.70 7.36
N GLU A 106 27.92 19.10 7.57
CA GLU A 106 28.50 18.90 8.91
C GLU A 106 28.64 20.26 9.60
N GLY A 107 27.67 20.57 10.44
CA GLY A 107 27.65 21.71 11.33
C GLY A 107 27.60 21.23 12.75
N SER A 108 28.75 21.22 13.45
CA SER A 108 28.90 21.10 14.90
C SER A 108 28.91 19.69 15.49
N LYS A 109 30.13 19.27 15.88
CA LYS A 109 30.48 18.04 16.62
C LYS A 109 30.03 18.01 18.11
N LEU A 110 29.01 18.72 18.53
CA LEU A 110 28.76 18.98 19.97
C LEU A 110 27.55 18.32 20.62
N PHE A 111 26.77 17.48 19.90
CA PHE A 111 25.63 16.77 20.52
C PHE A 111 25.55 15.29 20.12
N PHE A 112 26.23 14.43 20.85
CA PHE A 112 26.25 12.97 20.69
C PHE A 112 24.92 12.25 21.03
N TRP A 113 23.89 12.94 21.51
CA TRP A 113 22.67 12.34 22.08
C TRP A 113 21.38 12.59 21.28
N ARG A 114 21.42 13.31 20.17
CA ARG A 114 20.27 13.41 19.29
C ARG A 114 20.28 12.28 18.28
N ARG A 115 19.30 11.36 18.36
CA ARG A 115 18.92 10.50 17.24
C ARG A 115 18.87 11.38 15.99
N LYS A 116 19.61 11.01 14.95
CA LYS A 116 19.52 11.60 13.61
C LYS A 116 18.06 11.52 13.16
N SER A 117 17.28 12.57 13.32
CA SER A 117 16.06 12.71 12.56
C SER A 117 16.51 13.08 11.15
N ILE A 118 16.28 12.19 10.22
CA ILE A 118 16.60 12.41 8.80
C ILE A 118 15.50 13.32 8.27
N ASP A 119 15.78 14.61 8.15
CA ASP A 119 14.86 15.62 7.62
C ASP A 119 14.60 15.46 6.10
N GLY A 120 15.03 14.37 5.47
CA GLY A 120 15.01 14.17 4.03
C GLY A 120 14.60 12.77 3.56
N GLY A 121 13.95 11.97 4.42
CA GLY A 121 13.51 10.62 4.05
C GLY A 121 12.49 10.59 2.91
N LEU A 122 12.55 9.54 2.09
CA LEU A 122 11.60 9.32 1.02
C LEU A 122 10.32 8.69 1.59
N SER A 123 9.17 9.24 1.23
CA SER A 123 7.85 8.77 1.67
C SER A 123 6.94 8.40 0.52
N GLY A 124 7.19 8.91 -0.68
CA GLY A 124 6.40 8.68 -1.88
C GLY A 124 7.19 8.01 -3.00
N GLY A 125 6.69 6.92 -3.48
CA GLY A 125 7.31 6.19 -4.58
C GLY A 125 8.12 4.98 -4.12
N PRO A 126 9.06 4.51 -4.98
CA PRO A 126 9.40 5.09 -6.26
C PRO A 126 8.36 4.82 -7.36
N ALA A 127 8.42 5.57 -8.42
CA ALA A 127 7.84 5.23 -9.72
C ALA A 127 8.97 5.01 -10.72
N ALA A 128 8.76 4.14 -11.72
CA ALA A 128 9.71 3.90 -12.79
C ALA A 128 9.02 3.98 -14.16
N GLY A 129 9.70 4.50 -15.14
CA GLY A 129 9.21 4.62 -16.52
C GLY A 129 10.05 5.60 -17.35
N ASN A 130 10.02 5.44 -18.65
CA ASN A 130 10.75 6.30 -19.59
C ASN A 130 12.26 6.44 -19.27
N GLY A 131 12.88 5.37 -18.75
CA GLY A 131 14.29 5.34 -18.38
C GLY A 131 14.62 6.19 -17.16
N MET A 132 13.67 6.53 -16.32
CA MET A 132 13.89 7.26 -15.07
C MET A 132 13.17 6.62 -13.90
N VAL A 133 13.68 6.90 -12.70
CA VAL A 133 13.05 6.57 -11.42
C VAL A 133 12.77 7.86 -10.68
N VAL A 134 11.54 8.08 -10.23
CA VAL A 134 11.14 9.30 -9.53
C VAL A 134 10.63 8.95 -8.14
N ALA A 135 11.14 9.63 -7.13
CA ALA A 135 10.72 9.45 -5.73
C ALA A 135 10.43 10.80 -5.08
N GLY A 136 9.46 10.78 -4.16
CA GLY A 136 9.05 11.94 -3.38
C GLY A 136 9.48 11.84 -1.92
N GLY A 137 9.78 13.00 -1.29
CA GLY A 137 10.28 13.10 0.06
C GLY A 137 9.30 13.77 1.04
N ARG A 138 9.53 13.55 2.33
CA ARG A 138 8.74 14.12 3.43
C ARG A 138 8.75 15.64 3.47
N ASN A 139 9.82 16.24 3.00
CA ASN A 139 9.96 17.71 2.95
C ASN A 139 9.47 18.32 1.62
N GLY A 140 8.82 17.54 0.73
CA GLY A 140 8.35 17.97 -0.59
C GLY A 140 9.44 17.96 -1.66
N GLU A 141 10.58 17.32 -1.44
CA GLU A 141 11.54 17.06 -2.50
C GLU A 141 11.03 16.00 -3.45
N VAL A 142 11.30 16.18 -4.74
CA VAL A 142 11.06 15.21 -5.81
C VAL A 142 12.39 15.02 -6.52
N VAL A 143 12.86 13.78 -6.58
CA VAL A 143 14.14 13.43 -7.17
C VAL A 143 13.91 12.48 -8.33
N ALA A 144 14.50 12.79 -9.49
CA ALA A 144 14.55 11.89 -10.62
C ALA A 144 15.97 11.35 -10.80
N LEU A 145 16.04 10.03 -10.93
CA LEU A 145 17.27 9.29 -11.16
C LEU A 145 17.23 8.64 -12.54
N ASP A 146 18.40 8.40 -13.08
CA ASP A 146 18.56 7.54 -14.24
C ASP A 146 18.26 6.10 -13.85
N ALA A 147 17.34 5.44 -14.56
CA ALA A 147 16.89 4.10 -14.21
C ALA A 147 17.99 3.02 -14.35
N GLU A 148 18.99 3.26 -15.20
CA GLU A 148 20.04 2.30 -15.45
C GLU A 148 21.21 2.41 -14.46
N THR A 149 21.57 3.65 -14.09
CA THR A 149 22.78 3.95 -13.32
C THR A 149 22.51 4.43 -11.90
N GLY A 150 21.26 4.87 -11.59
CA GLY A 150 20.93 5.52 -10.32
C GLY A 150 21.45 6.94 -10.18
N ALA A 151 22.08 7.52 -11.21
CA ALA A 151 22.59 8.89 -11.19
C ALA A 151 21.41 9.89 -11.11
N GLU A 152 21.55 10.92 -10.26
CA GLU A 152 20.54 11.99 -10.18
C GLU A 152 20.51 12.77 -11.49
N ARG A 153 19.31 12.85 -12.10
CA ARG A 153 19.07 13.66 -13.31
C ARG A 153 18.68 15.09 -12.95
N TRP A 154 17.75 15.21 -12.02
CA TRP A 154 17.29 16.49 -11.51
C TRP A 154 16.61 16.34 -10.14
N ARG A 155 16.44 17.48 -9.48
CA ARG A 155 15.73 17.62 -8.19
C ARG A 155 14.79 18.82 -8.27
N ALA A 156 13.56 18.63 -7.80
CA ALA A 156 12.53 19.65 -7.71
C ALA A 156 11.98 19.77 -6.29
N LYS A 157 11.22 20.83 -6.04
CA LYS A 157 10.55 21.06 -4.75
C LYS A 157 9.08 21.37 -4.97
N VAL A 158 8.20 20.64 -4.26
CA VAL A 158 6.78 20.92 -4.15
C VAL A 158 6.45 21.47 -2.75
N THR A 159 5.20 21.82 -2.51
CA THR A 159 4.80 22.61 -1.34
C THR A 159 4.74 21.82 -0.03
N SER A 160 4.51 20.50 -0.09
CA SER A 160 4.37 19.63 1.06
C SER A 160 4.91 18.23 0.78
N GLU A 161 4.84 17.35 1.76
CA GLU A 161 5.24 15.96 1.66
C GLU A 161 4.60 15.27 0.45
N VAL A 162 5.36 14.42 -0.24
CA VAL A 162 4.89 13.55 -1.32
C VAL A 162 4.79 12.14 -0.77
N ILE A 163 3.55 11.64 -0.61
CA ILE A 163 3.28 10.31 -0.05
C ILE A 163 3.04 9.28 -1.16
N ALA A 164 2.29 9.68 -2.22
CA ALA A 164 2.01 8.82 -3.36
C ALA A 164 3.22 8.69 -4.29
N ALA A 165 3.35 7.55 -4.95
CA ALA A 165 4.27 7.41 -6.06
C ALA A 165 3.90 8.39 -7.18
N PRO A 166 4.86 9.16 -7.75
CA PRO A 166 4.61 10.01 -8.90
C PRO A 166 4.13 9.21 -10.11
N LEU A 167 3.35 9.83 -10.99
CA LEU A 167 3.01 9.26 -12.29
C LEU A 167 4.00 9.80 -13.33
N ILE A 168 4.69 8.89 -14.00
CA ILE A 168 5.63 9.22 -15.09
C ILE A 168 4.92 9.07 -16.42
N THR A 169 4.84 10.17 -17.17
CA THR A 169 4.37 10.16 -18.55
C THR A 169 5.45 10.75 -19.48
N PRO A 170 5.36 10.59 -20.81
CA PRO A 170 6.32 11.20 -21.70
C PRO A 170 6.38 12.74 -21.60
N ASP A 171 5.22 13.36 -21.33
CA ASP A 171 5.09 14.82 -21.35
C ASP A 171 5.28 15.46 -19.98
N ARG A 172 4.92 14.78 -18.90
CA ARG A 172 4.93 15.31 -17.53
C ARG A 172 5.20 14.25 -16.47
N ILE A 173 5.78 14.68 -15.37
CA ILE A 173 5.78 13.94 -14.11
C ILE A 173 4.69 14.55 -13.24
N ILE A 174 3.67 13.76 -12.91
CA ILE A 174 2.55 14.22 -12.07
C ILE A 174 2.84 13.84 -10.61
N VAL A 175 2.89 14.85 -9.76
CA VAL A 175 3.22 14.70 -8.34
C VAL A 175 2.09 15.26 -7.50
N ARG A 176 1.53 14.45 -6.60
CA ARG A 176 0.58 14.90 -5.58
C ARG A 176 1.29 15.15 -4.26
N SER A 177 1.11 16.33 -3.68
CA SER A 177 1.58 16.65 -2.32
C SER A 177 0.45 16.57 -1.30
N ASN A 178 0.82 16.35 -0.04
CA ASN A 178 -0.11 16.09 1.06
C ASN A 178 -0.96 17.30 1.49
N ASP A 179 -0.73 18.48 0.89
CA ASP A 179 -1.55 19.69 1.06
C ASP A 179 -2.66 19.84 0.01
N GLY A 180 -3.00 18.75 -0.71
CA GLY A 180 -4.06 18.71 -1.71
C GLY A 180 -3.67 19.25 -3.09
N ARG A 181 -2.40 19.61 -3.30
CA ARG A 181 -1.90 20.10 -4.58
C ARG A 181 -1.38 19.00 -5.46
N THR A 182 -1.58 19.18 -6.75
CA THR A 182 -1.01 18.32 -7.80
C THR A 182 -0.19 19.16 -8.76
N PHE A 183 1.01 18.72 -9.06
CA PHE A 183 1.99 19.42 -9.89
C PHE A 183 2.28 18.63 -11.15
N GLY A 184 2.38 19.31 -12.27
CA GLY A 184 2.96 18.79 -13.49
C GLY A 184 4.38 19.35 -13.67
N LEU A 185 5.38 18.47 -13.60
CA LEU A 185 6.78 18.81 -13.75
C LEU A 185 7.27 18.39 -15.14
N ASP A 186 8.26 19.10 -15.66
CA ASP A 186 8.94 18.71 -16.88
C ASP A 186 9.82 17.47 -16.64
N PRO A 187 9.70 16.41 -17.46
CA PRO A 187 10.53 15.23 -17.29
C PRO A 187 12.03 15.47 -17.48
N ALA A 188 12.42 16.49 -18.26
CA ALA A 188 13.81 16.75 -18.59
C ALA A 188 14.60 17.40 -17.45
N ASP A 189 13.97 18.32 -16.69
CA ASP A 189 14.66 19.17 -15.72
C ASP A 189 13.92 19.39 -14.40
N GLY A 190 12.72 18.80 -14.23
CA GLY A 190 11.91 18.94 -13.02
C GLY A 190 11.23 20.31 -12.87
N THR A 191 11.31 21.22 -13.87
CA THR A 191 10.64 22.52 -13.78
C THR A 191 9.14 22.36 -13.73
N ARG A 192 8.49 23.13 -12.83
CA ARG A 192 7.03 23.13 -12.71
C ARG A 192 6.38 23.82 -13.90
N LYS A 193 5.51 23.09 -14.62
CA LYS A 193 4.72 23.61 -15.74
C LYS A 193 3.36 24.11 -15.30
N TRP A 194 2.72 23.39 -14.38
CA TRP A 194 1.42 23.76 -13.85
C TRP A 194 1.24 23.26 -12.39
N VAL A 195 0.22 23.81 -11.72
CA VAL A 195 -0.25 23.34 -10.42
C VAL A 195 -1.77 23.37 -10.41
N PHE A 196 -2.37 22.32 -9.88
CA PHE A 196 -3.78 22.22 -9.54
C PHE A 196 -3.91 22.20 -8.01
N ASP A 197 -4.78 23.03 -7.45
CA ASP A 197 -5.00 23.15 -6.00
C ASP A 197 -6.47 22.83 -5.70
N ARG A 198 -6.70 21.79 -4.89
CA ARG A 198 -8.03 21.42 -4.42
C ARG A 198 -8.26 21.71 -2.94
N GLY A 199 -7.17 21.94 -2.20
CA GLY A 199 -7.23 22.01 -0.74
C GLY A 199 -7.39 20.62 -0.11
N ILE A 200 -7.48 20.61 1.21
CA ILE A 200 -7.71 19.40 2.03
C ILE A 200 -8.86 19.67 3.02
N PRO A 201 -9.69 18.64 3.35
CA PRO A 201 -10.68 18.74 4.40
C PRO A 201 -10.01 18.91 5.79
N ALA A 202 -10.79 19.26 6.80
CA ALA A 202 -10.29 19.46 8.17
C ALA A 202 -9.68 18.18 8.79
N LEU A 203 -10.15 17.02 8.37
CA LEU A 203 -9.63 15.72 8.75
C LEU A 203 -9.57 14.82 7.50
N SER A 204 -8.44 14.17 7.29
CA SER A 204 -8.25 13.17 6.23
C SER A 204 -7.39 12.02 6.75
N VAL A 205 -7.48 10.86 6.11
CA VAL A 205 -6.55 9.75 6.34
C VAL A 205 -5.22 10.12 5.69
N ARG A 206 -4.10 9.92 6.40
CA ARG A 206 -2.78 10.12 5.80
C ARG A 206 -2.48 8.99 4.83
N GLY A 207 -2.77 9.20 3.58
CA GLY A 207 -2.52 8.27 2.50
C GLY A 207 -2.99 8.89 1.19
N ASN A 208 -2.28 8.64 0.11
CA ASN A 208 -2.68 9.10 -1.21
C ASN A 208 -2.47 7.96 -2.20
N GLY A 209 -3.51 7.62 -2.96
CA GLY A 209 -3.37 6.72 -4.10
C GLY A 209 -2.45 7.32 -5.16
N ALA A 210 -1.64 6.49 -5.80
CA ALA A 210 -0.84 6.92 -6.94
C ALA A 210 -1.77 7.31 -8.11
N PRO A 211 -1.49 8.42 -8.82
CA PRO A 211 -2.25 8.75 -10.02
C PRO A 211 -2.10 7.68 -11.09
N VAL A 212 -3.17 7.45 -11.87
CA VAL A 212 -3.14 6.59 -13.06
C VAL A 212 -3.47 7.40 -14.31
N SER A 213 -3.14 6.91 -15.50
CA SER A 213 -3.31 7.68 -16.75
C SER A 213 -3.65 6.79 -17.92
N ASP A 214 -4.46 7.35 -18.84
CA ASP A 214 -4.72 6.82 -20.19
C ASP A 214 -3.79 7.40 -21.26
N GLY A 215 -2.82 8.22 -20.85
CA GLY A 215 -1.88 8.93 -21.72
C GLY A 215 -2.30 10.36 -22.08
N GLN A 216 -3.55 10.76 -21.87
CA GLN A 216 -4.06 12.12 -22.07
C GLN A 216 -4.49 12.78 -20.77
N LEU A 217 -5.16 12.03 -19.92
CA LEU A 217 -5.65 12.44 -18.62
C LEU A 217 -4.90 11.71 -17.51
N ALA A 218 -4.65 12.41 -16.42
CA ALA A 218 -4.24 11.86 -15.15
C ALA A 218 -5.45 11.81 -14.20
N TYR A 219 -5.72 10.65 -13.63
CA TYR A 219 -6.82 10.42 -12.71
C TYR A 219 -6.29 10.33 -11.29
N LEU A 220 -6.86 11.12 -10.38
CA LEU A 220 -6.44 11.22 -8.98
C LEU A 220 -7.65 11.13 -8.05
N GLY A 221 -7.54 10.35 -7.00
CA GLY A 221 -8.46 10.40 -5.87
C GLY A 221 -8.07 11.49 -4.90
N TYR A 222 -9.04 12.15 -4.25
CA TYR A 222 -8.81 13.21 -3.27
C TYR A 222 -9.51 12.92 -1.93
N ASP A 223 -9.05 13.61 -0.90
CA ASP A 223 -9.48 13.44 0.49
C ASP A 223 -10.92 13.92 0.73
N ASP A 224 -11.49 14.69 -0.21
CA ASP A 224 -12.88 15.14 -0.18
C ASP A 224 -13.88 14.15 -0.80
N GLY A 225 -13.46 12.91 -1.05
CA GLY A 225 -14.30 11.87 -1.62
C GLY A 225 -14.45 11.92 -3.13
N THR A 226 -13.64 12.72 -3.82
CA THR A 226 -13.75 12.90 -5.28
C THR A 226 -12.61 12.23 -6.04
N VAL A 227 -12.91 11.90 -7.29
CA VAL A 227 -11.92 11.64 -8.34
C VAL A 227 -11.90 12.80 -9.31
N VAL A 228 -10.72 13.26 -9.67
CA VAL A 228 -10.51 14.33 -10.65
C VAL A 228 -9.69 13.81 -11.81
N ALA A 229 -10.12 14.12 -13.03
CA ALA A 229 -9.35 13.92 -14.25
C ALA A 229 -8.71 15.24 -14.66
N LEU A 230 -7.37 15.27 -14.71
CA LEU A 230 -6.59 16.43 -15.13
C LEU A 230 -5.95 16.17 -16.48
N ARG A 231 -5.98 17.12 -17.37
CA ARG A 231 -5.20 17.06 -18.60
C ARG A 231 -3.70 17.09 -18.26
N ILE A 232 -2.95 16.11 -18.74
CA ILE A 232 -1.52 15.95 -18.41
C ILE A 232 -0.72 17.19 -18.79
N ASN A 233 -1.02 17.81 -19.94
CA ASN A 233 -0.20 18.87 -20.50
C ASN A 233 -0.28 20.20 -19.75
N ASP A 234 -1.46 20.57 -19.23
CA ASP A 234 -1.72 21.89 -18.66
C ASP A 234 -2.41 21.88 -17.29
N GLY A 235 -2.76 20.71 -16.77
CA GLY A 235 -3.39 20.56 -15.45
C GLY A 235 -4.83 21.04 -15.38
N LEU A 236 -5.49 21.34 -16.51
CA LEU A 236 -6.89 21.73 -16.50
C LEU A 236 -7.79 20.54 -16.22
N VAL A 237 -8.85 20.79 -15.44
CA VAL A 237 -9.84 19.76 -15.08
C VAL A 237 -10.65 19.39 -16.32
N ALA A 238 -10.63 18.11 -16.71
CA ALA A 238 -11.51 17.56 -17.71
C ALA A 238 -12.89 17.23 -17.10
N TRP A 239 -12.90 16.59 -15.95
CA TRP A 239 -14.09 16.28 -15.16
C TRP A 239 -13.76 16.01 -13.71
N THR A 240 -14.77 16.07 -12.85
CA THR A 240 -14.72 15.68 -11.45
C THR A 240 -15.92 14.79 -11.12
N GLN A 241 -15.72 13.71 -10.38
CA GLN A 241 -16.78 12.82 -9.92
C GLN A 241 -16.69 12.60 -8.42
N LEU A 242 -17.78 12.81 -7.72
CA LEU A 242 -17.95 12.48 -6.31
C LEU A 242 -18.18 10.96 -6.18
N ILE A 243 -17.36 10.28 -5.39
CA ILE A 243 -17.44 8.84 -5.13
C ILE A 243 -18.29 8.58 -3.89
N ALA A 244 -18.01 9.33 -2.82
CA ALA A 244 -18.72 9.23 -1.56
C ALA A 244 -18.94 10.62 -0.97
N GLU A 245 -20.11 10.83 -0.38
CA GLU A 245 -20.41 12.05 0.35
C GLU A 245 -19.77 12.01 1.73
N SER A 246 -19.26 13.16 2.15
CA SER A 246 -18.74 13.38 3.50
C SER A 246 -19.91 13.61 4.47
N GLU A 247 -20.66 12.57 4.78
CA GLU A 247 -21.83 12.61 5.67
C GLU A 247 -21.49 12.06 7.05
N GLY A 248 -21.92 12.74 8.12
CA GLY A 248 -21.76 12.24 9.47
C GLY A 248 -21.89 13.30 10.54
N ARG A 249 -22.01 12.86 11.80
CA ARG A 249 -22.18 13.75 12.96
C ARG A 249 -20.86 14.23 13.56
N ASN A 250 -19.78 13.56 13.27
CA ASN A 250 -18.42 13.90 13.72
C ASN A 250 -17.46 13.83 12.53
N ASP A 251 -16.23 14.32 12.73
CA ASP A 251 -15.24 14.40 11.66
C ASP A 251 -14.78 13.02 11.18
N LEU A 252 -14.80 11.98 12.02
CA LEU A 252 -14.47 10.62 11.62
C LEU A 252 -15.52 10.02 10.68
N ASP A 253 -16.81 10.26 10.98
CA ASP A 253 -17.92 9.78 10.13
C ASP A 253 -17.90 10.48 8.76
N ARG A 254 -17.27 11.65 8.66
CA ARG A 254 -17.17 12.45 7.44
C ARG A 254 -16.01 12.11 6.54
N MET A 255 -15.12 11.19 6.96
CA MET A 255 -14.01 10.78 6.11
C MET A 255 -14.53 10.03 4.89
N ALA A 256 -14.31 10.60 3.72
CA ALA A 256 -14.74 10.04 2.43
C ALA A 256 -13.55 9.77 1.48
N ASP A 257 -12.34 9.91 1.97
CA ASP A 257 -11.09 9.87 1.22
C ASP A 257 -11.06 8.79 0.13
N VAL A 258 -10.64 9.16 -1.07
CA VAL A 258 -10.36 8.24 -2.18
C VAL A 258 -8.83 8.08 -2.24
N ASP A 259 -8.29 7.36 -1.26
CA ASP A 259 -6.86 7.12 -1.07
C ASP A 259 -6.39 5.77 -1.60
N GLY A 260 -7.33 4.91 -1.95
CA GLY A 260 -7.06 3.61 -2.56
C GLY A 260 -6.45 3.75 -3.95
N GLU A 261 -5.73 2.72 -4.38
CA GLU A 261 -5.25 2.65 -5.76
C GLU A 261 -6.43 2.58 -6.71
N LEU A 262 -6.46 3.52 -7.67
CA LEU A 262 -7.43 3.52 -8.74
C LEU A 262 -7.09 2.40 -9.74
N ALA A 263 -8.10 1.76 -10.31
CA ALA A 263 -7.92 0.78 -11.36
C ALA A 263 -8.48 1.32 -12.68
N LEU A 264 -7.62 1.41 -13.69
CA LEU A 264 -7.99 1.92 -15.01
C LEU A 264 -8.22 0.75 -15.97
N GLY A 265 -9.42 0.70 -16.54
CA GLY A 265 -9.78 -0.18 -17.64
C GLY A 265 -9.55 0.48 -19.01
N PHE A 266 -10.24 0.01 -20.03
CA PHE A 266 -10.12 0.58 -21.38
C PHE A 266 -10.87 1.91 -21.51
N SER A 267 -12.10 1.98 -21.02
CA SER A 267 -12.97 3.18 -21.04
C SER A 267 -13.57 3.49 -19.68
N GLU A 268 -13.20 2.74 -18.65
CA GLU A 268 -13.70 2.83 -17.30
C GLU A 268 -12.57 3.05 -16.31
N LEU A 269 -12.85 3.85 -15.30
CA LEU A 269 -12.04 4.03 -14.12
C LEU A 269 -12.80 3.50 -12.90
N TYR A 270 -12.13 2.76 -12.05
CA TYR A 270 -12.71 2.25 -10.81
C TYR A 270 -12.04 2.91 -9.62
N ALA A 271 -12.88 3.39 -8.71
CA ALA A 271 -12.44 4.07 -7.49
C ALA A 271 -13.19 3.50 -6.29
N THR A 272 -12.51 3.42 -5.15
CA THR A 272 -13.11 3.08 -3.86
C THR A 272 -12.79 4.15 -2.83
N SER A 273 -13.71 4.39 -1.90
CA SER A 273 -13.57 5.38 -0.84
C SER A 273 -13.47 4.74 0.54
N TYR A 274 -12.90 5.47 1.47
CA TYR A 274 -12.87 5.11 2.89
C TYR A 274 -14.28 4.94 3.48
N ALA A 275 -15.24 5.76 3.00
CA ALA A 275 -16.65 5.67 3.40
C ALA A 275 -17.35 4.38 2.94
N GLY A 276 -16.66 3.47 2.25
CA GLY A 276 -17.19 2.15 1.89
C GLY A 276 -17.94 2.10 0.58
N GLN A 277 -17.67 3.02 -0.35
CA GLN A 277 -18.30 3.03 -1.69
C GLN A 277 -17.28 2.67 -2.78
N THR A 278 -17.71 1.90 -3.76
CA THR A 278 -16.97 1.62 -5.00
C THR A 278 -17.79 2.04 -6.20
N MET A 279 -17.15 2.72 -7.13
CA MET A 279 -17.79 3.25 -8.34
C MET A 279 -16.99 2.93 -9.58
N ALA A 280 -17.67 2.54 -10.65
CA ALA A 280 -17.12 2.58 -12.01
C ALA A 280 -17.54 3.86 -12.69
N ILE A 281 -16.61 4.50 -13.37
CA ILE A 281 -16.73 5.85 -13.93
C ILE A 281 -16.28 5.79 -15.39
N SER A 282 -17.04 6.40 -16.29
CA SER A 282 -16.59 6.60 -17.68
C SER A 282 -15.39 7.54 -17.72
N THR A 283 -14.28 7.10 -18.29
CA THR A 283 -13.09 7.94 -18.46
C THR A 283 -13.34 9.13 -19.38
N GLN A 284 -14.27 9.00 -20.33
CA GLN A 284 -14.58 10.03 -21.31
C GLN A 284 -15.21 11.30 -20.71
N ASN A 285 -16.09 11.14 -19.70
CA ASN A 285 -16.90 12.25 -19.21
C ASN A 285 -17.15 12.28 -17.70
N GLY A 286 -16.54 11.36 -16.96
CA GLY A 286 -16.66 11.28 -15.50
C GLY A 286 -18.01 10.76 -14.97
N ARG A 287 -18.93 10.29 -15.84
CA ARG A 287 -20.24 9.81 -15.40
C ARG A 287 -20.14 8.43 -14.73
N PRO A 288 -20.90 8.21 -13.62
CA PRO A 288 -21.00 6.90 -13.03
C PRO A 288 -21.60 5.90 -14.02
N LEU A 289 -21.01 4.72 -14.10
CA LEU A 289 -21.52 3.56 -14.82
C LEU A 289 -22.30 2.66 -13.87
N TRP A 290 -21.75 2.44 -12.68
CA TRP A 290 -22.41 1.81 -11.54
C TRP A 290 -21.73 2.25 -10.24
N ASN A 291 -22.44 2.12 -9.13
CA ASN A 291 -21.91 2.27 -7.78
C ASN A 291 -22.36 1.13 -6.88
N ARG A 292 -21.63 0.92 -5.78
CA ARG A 292 -21.92 -0.13 -4.80
C ARG A 292 -21.44 0.27 -3.41
N ASP A 293 -22.26 -0.08 -2.40
CA ASP A 293 -21.95 0.08 -0.97
C ASP A 293 -21.02 -1.06 -0.51
N THR A 294 -19.83 -1.10 -1.07
CA THR A 294 -18.73 -1.99 -0.72
C THR A 294 -17.47 -1.27 -1.15
N GLY A 295 -16.58 -1.00 -0.23
CA GLY A 295 -15.37 -0.27 -0.56
C GLY A 295 -14.33 -0.38 0.53
N GLY A 296 -13.24 0.31 0.38
CA GLY A 296 -12.15 0.25 1.32
C GLY A 296 -11.05 1.24 0.98
N TYR A 297 -10.08 1.29 1.85
CA TYR A 297 -8.94 2.20 1.75
C TYR A 297 -7.76 1.61 0.95
N SER A 298 -7.77 0.31 0.63
CA SER A 298 -6.62 -0.36 0.02
C SER A 298 -6.53 -0.18 -1.49
N GLY A 299 -7.65 -0.07 -2.19
CA GLY A 299 -7.70 0.06 -3.65
C GLY A 299 -8.25 -1.19 -4.35
N LEU A 300 -8.15 -1.17 -5.67
CA LEU A 300 -8.81 -2.12 -6.56
C LEU A 300 -7.82 -2.72 -7.56
N ALA A 301 -8.12 -3.92 -8.05
CA ALA A 301 -7.43 -4.51 -9.19
C ALA A 301 -8.46 -5.05 -10.20
N LEU A 302 -8.05 -5.15 -11.46
CA LEU A 302 -8.88 -5.68 -12.55
C LEU A 302 -8.34 -7.03 -13.02
N LEU A 303 -9.23 -8.02 -13.13
CA LEU A 303 -8.90 -9.33 -13.69
C LEU A 303 -10.02 -9.79 -14.63
N GLY A 304 -9.79 -9.69 -15.93
CA GLY A 304 -10.79 -10.04 -16.94
C GLY A 304 -12.09 -9.22 -16.77
N ASP A 305 -13.16 -9.92 -16.47
CA ASP A 305 -14.50 -9.38 -16.23
C ASP A 305 -14.78 -9.01 -14.77
N ARG A 306 -13.74 -8.97 -13.92
CA ARG A 306 -13.86 -8.76 -12.47
C ARG A 306 -13.15 -7.51 -12.01
N VAL A 307 -13.77 -6.83 -11.04
CA VAL A 307 -13.15 -5.83 -10.16
C VAL A 307 -12.97 -6.49 -8.81
N VAL A 308 -11.74 -6.51 -8.30
CA VAL A 308 -11.42 -7.14 -7.01
C VAL A 308 -10.92 -6.12 -6.00
N LEU A 309 -11.36 -6.24 -4.77
CA LEU A 309 -10.96 -5.35 -3.67
C LEU A 309 -10.96 -6.09 -2.33
N SER A 310 -10.27 -5.50 -1.36
CA SER A 310 -10.33 -5.90 0.04
C SER A 310 -11.02 -4.80 0.85
N ASP A 311 -12.05 -5.16 1.62
CA ASP A 311 -12.75 -4.20 2.48
C ASP A 311 -12.06 -4.05 3.86
N PRO A 312 -12.41 -3.04 4.67
CA PRO A 312 -11.84 -2.84 6.00
C PRO A 312 -12.14 -3.97 6.99
N ALA A 313 -13.19 -4.76 6.76
CA ALA A 313 -13.51 -5.92 7.57
C ALA A 313 -12.58 -7.12 7.29
N GLY A 314 -11.78 -7.04 6.20
CA GLY A 314 -10.89 -8.11 5.75
C GLY A 314 -11.59 -9.12 4.85
N THR A 315 -12.68 -8.73 4.20
CA THR A 315 -13.34 -9.52 3.16
C THR A 315 -12.72 -9.19 1.81
N VAL A 316 -12.39 -10.20 1.04
CA VAL A 316 -12.02 -10.05 -0.37
C VAL A 316 -13.26 -10.21 -1.24
N TRP A 317 -13.51 -9.25 -2.10
CA TRP A 317 -14.65 -9.20 -3.00
C TRP A 317 -14.22 -9.33 -4.45
N ALA A 318 -14.98 -10.08 -5.23
CA ALA A 318 -14.98 -9.97 -6.69
C ALA A 318 -16.35 -9.47 -7.14
N LEU A 319 -16.34 -8.38 -7.89
CA LEU A 319 -17.51 -7.76 -8.47
C LEU A 319 -17.48 -7.93 -10.00
N ASP A 320 -18.63 -8.10 -10.61
CA ASP A 320 -18.77 -8.03 -12.05
C ASP A 320 -18.40 -6.63 -12.55
N ARG A 321 -17.51 -6.56 -13.52
CA ARG A 321 -16.92 -5.34 -14.03
C ARG A 321 -17.95 -4.38 -14.64
N ASN A 322 -19.01 -4.92 -15.25
CA ASN A 322 -19.99 -4.13 -15.97
C ASN A 322 -21.15 -3.65 -15.09
N THR A 323 -21.48 -4.42 -14.05
CA THR A 323 -22.69 -4.17 -13.24
C THR A 323 -22.41 -3.83 -11.78
N GLY A 324 -21.18 -4.09 -11.28
CA GLY A 324 -20.84 -3.98 -9.87
C GLY A 324 -21.46 -5.08 -8.99
N SER A 325 -22.16 -6.06 -9.56
CA SER A 325 -22.77 -7.15 -8.79
C SER A 325 -21.70 -8.05 -8.19
N ALA A 326 -21.90 -8.49 -6.92
CA ALA A 326 -20.98 -9.43 -6.31
C ALA A 326 -21.03 -10.80 -7.03
N LEU A 327 -19.89 -11.26 -7.48
CA LEU A 327 -19.70 -12.60 -8.00
C LEU A 327 -19.43 -13.59 -6.88
N TRP A 328 -18.50 -13.22 -5.98
CA TRP A 328 -18.19 -13.96 -4.77
C TRP A 328 -17.55 -13.03 -3.71
N ARG A 329 -17.47 -13.53 -2.48
CA ARG A 329 -16.74 -12.91 -1.37
C ARG A 329 -16.05 -13.97 -0.51
N GLN A 330 -14.89 -13.62 0.06
CA GLN A 330 -14.11 -14.47 0.95
C GLN A 330 -13.89 -13.75 2.28
N GLU A 331 -14.42 -14.33 3.37
CA GLU A 331 -14.44 -13.72 4.71
C GLU A 331 -13.44 -14.37 5.70
N ALA A 332 -12.77 -15.46 5.30
CA ALA A 332 -11.86 -16.19 6.20
C ALA A 332 -10.61 -15.40 6.63
N LEU A 333 -10.38 -14.23 6.01
CA LEU A 333 -9.29 -13.30 6.36
C LEU A 333 -9.79 -12.07 7.14
N ALA A 334 -10.93 -12.17 7.81
CA ALA A 334 -11.53 -11.06 8.54
C ALA A 334 -10.55 -10.44 9.55
N ARG A 335 -10.53 -9.09 9.59
CA ARG A 335 -9.70 -8.28 10.52
C ARG A 335 -8.18 -8.46 10.35
N ARG A 336 -7.71 -8.99 9.21
CA ARG A 336 -6.28 -9.18 8.94
C ARG A 336 -5.63 -8.04 8.17
N TRP A 337 -6.32 -6.91 7.98
CA TRP A 337 -5.79 -5.68 7.37
C TRP A 337 -5.15 -5.95 6.01
N LEU A 338 -5.95 -6.46 5.10
CA LEU A 338 -5.50 -6.91 3.80
C LEU A 338 -5.03 -5.74 2.92
N THR A 339 -4.02 -6.02 2.09
CA THR A 339 -3.57 -5.09 1.04
C THR A 339 -4.58 -5.03 -0.10
N THR A 340 -4.39 -4.08 -1.03
CA THR A 340 -4.96 -4.18 -2.38
C THR A 340 -4.61 -5.54 -2.97
N PRO A 341 -5.55 -6.26 -3.60
CA PRO A 341 -5.25 -7.50 -4.30
C PRO A 341 -4.30 -7.27 -5.49
N ALA A 342 -3.30 -8.13 -5.64
CA ALA A 342 -2.47 -8.23 -6.84
C ALA A 342 -2.92 -9.42 -7.69
N ILE A 343 -2.63 -9.39 -8.98
CA ILE A 343 -3.00 -10.44 -9.92
C ILE A 343 -1.76 -11.23 -10.31
N GLN A 344 -1.68 -12.52 -9.96
CA GLN A 344 -0.61 -13.42 -10.39
C GLN A 344 -1.19 -14.60 -11.16
N GLY A 345 -1.17 -14.50 -12.49
CA GLY A 345 -1.82 -15.48 -13.35
C GLY A 345 -3.33 -15.57 -13.10
N SER A 346 -3.82 -16.74 -12.68
CA SER A 346 -5.22 -16.99 -12.32
C SER A 346 -5.51 -16.79 -10.83
N TYR A 347 -4.57 -16.24 -10.06
CA TYR A 347 -4.71 -16.05 -8.63
C TYR A 347 -4.78 -14.57 -8.27
N LEU A 348 -5.60 -14.28 -7.27
CA LEU A 348 -5.57 -13.03 -6.52
C LEU A 348 -4.64 -13.21 -5.33
N VAL A 349 -3.80 -12.22 -5.07
CA VAL A 349 -2.84 -12.30 -3.97
C VAL A 349 -3.00 -11.11 -3.06
N VAL A 350 -3.15 -11.34 -1.76
CA VAL A 350 -3.22 -10.30 -0.73
C VAL A 350 -2.19 -10.56 0.37
N GLY A 351 -1.60 -9.49 0.88
CA GLY A 351 -0.76 -9.51 2.08
C GLY A 351 -1.57 -9.15 3.31
N ASP A 352 -1.11 -9.58 4.49
CA ASP A 352 -1.78 -9.29 5.76
C ASP A 352 -0.88 -8.67 6.82
N LEU A 353 -1.47 -8.35 7.98
CA LEU A 353 -0.82 -7.68 9.12
C LEU A 353 0.25 -8.53 9.83
N ASP A 354 0.22 -9.86 9.67
CA ASP A 354 1.19 -10.79 10.27
C ASP A 354 2.31 -11.21 9.31
N GLY A 355 2.34 -10.59 8.10
CA GLY A 355 3.31 -10.85 7.06
C GLY A 355 3.04 -12.10 6.24
N TYR A 356 1.81 -12.61 6.28
CA TYR A 356 1.38 -13.67 5.39
C TYR A 356 0.95 -13.11 4.04
N VAL A 357 1.21 -13.91 3.01
CA VAL A 357 0.73 -13.73 1.64
C VAL A 357 -0.24 -14.85 1.36
N HIS A 358 -1.42 -14.52 0.88
CA HIS A 358 -2.50 -15.46 0.60
C HIS A 358 -2.82 -15.46 -0.89
N TRP A 359 -2.86 -16.65 -1.50
CA TRP A 359 -3.29 -16.86 -2.88
C TRP A 359 -4.72 -17.37 -2.88
N LEU A 360 -5.59 -16.66 -3.57
CA LEU A 360 -6.99 -17.00 -3.75
C LEU A 360 -7.24 -17.32 -5.23
N ARG A 361 -8.01 -18.35 -5.50
CA ARG A 361 -8.46 -18.65 -6.85
C ARG A 361 -9.41 -17.55 -7.33
N SER A 362 -9.19 -17.02 -8.53
CA SER A 362 -9.96 -15.87 -9.04
C SER A 362 -11.42 -16.16 -9.29
N ASP A 363 -11.78 -17.43 -9.53
CA ASP A 363 -13.14 -17.81 -9.95
C ASP A 363 -14.14 -17.88 -8.80
N ASP A 364 -13.69 -18.24 -7.60
CA ASP A 364 -14.56 -18.48 -6.45
C ASP A 364 -14.02 -17.95 -5.12
N GLY A 365 -12.83 -17.33 -5.11
CA GLY A 365 -12.20 -16.75 -3.94
C GLY A 365 -11.66 -17.77 -2.92
N VAL A 366 -11.61 -19.05 -3.25
CA VAL A 366 -11.05 -20.08 -2.35
C VAL A 366 -9.57 -19.84 -2.12
N ILE A 367 -9.15 -19.82 -0.84
CA ILE A 367 -7.74 -19.71 -0.47
C ILE A 367 -7.05 -21.03 -0.83
N VAL A 368 -6.09 -20.97 -1.75
CA VAL A 368 -5.37 -22.14 -2.26
C VAL A 368 -3.87 -22.11 -1.96
N GLY A 369 -3.34 -21.01 -1.47
CA GLY A 369 -1.93 -20.91 -1.12
C GLY A 369 -1.70 -19.91 0.00
N ARG A 370 -0.64 -20.16 0.79
CA ARG A 370 -0.18 -19.25 1.83
C ARG A 370 1.30 -19.46 2.07
N ASP A 371 2.03 -18.35 2.20
CA ASP A 371 3.40 -18.35 2.72
C ASP A 371 3.61 -17.11 3.60
N ARG A 372 4.65 -17.13 4.43
CA ARG A 372 5.01 -16.01 5.28
C ARG A 372 6.20 -15.27 4.69
N ALA A 373 5.99 -14.08 4.13
CA ALA A 373 7.05 -13.27 3.55
C ALA A 373 8.05 -12.78 4.61
N GLY A 374 7.53 -12.34 5.75
CA GLY A 374 8.31 -11.85 6.89
C GLY A 374 7.51 -11.96 8.19
N LYS A 375 7.93 -11.22 9.23
CA LYS A 375 7.19 -11.12 10.50
C LYS A 375 6.46 -9.79 10.62
N ALA A 376 6.82 -8.82 9.79
CA ALA A 376 6.22 -7.50 9.78
C ALA A 376 4.99 -7.45 8.85
N PRO A 377 4.05 -6.53 9.11
CA PRO A 377 2.88 -6.32 8.26
C PRO A 377 3.25 -6.05 6.80
N ILE A 378 2.47 -6.58 5.87
CA ILE A 378 2.50 -6.19 4.47
C ILE A 378 1.46 -5.09 4.30
N ARG A 379 1.90 -3.88 3.91
CA ARG A 379 1.04 -2.69 3.80
C ARG A 379 0.91 -2.19 2.37
N GLY A 380 1.99 -2.29 1.60
CA GLY A 380 2.00 -1.95 0.19
C GLY A 380 1.38 -3.06 -0.66
N THR A 381 0.75 -2.69 -1.76
CA THR A 381 0.22 -3.64 -2.75
C THR A 381 1.34 -4.51 -3.28
N PRO A 382 1.23 -5.84 -3.21
CA PRO A 382 2.16 -6.74 -3.88
C PRO A 382 2.22 -6.43 -5.38
N GLN A 383 3.39 -6.51 -5.98
CA GLN A 383 3.60 -6.20 -7.39
C GLN A 383 3.93 -7.47 -8.16
N VAL A 384 3.50 -7.55 -9.42
CA VAL A 384 3.80 -8.70 -10.28
C VAL A 384 4.62 -8.25 -11.46
N THR A 385 5.76 -8.89 -11.67
CA THR A 385 6.64 -8.62 -12.81
C THR A 385 6.00 -9.07 -14.12
N PRO A 386 6.45 -8.57 -15.29
CA PRO A 386 5.99 -9.05 -16.59
C PRO A 386 6.18 -10.56 -16.79
N THR A 387 7.13 -11.17 -16.09
CA THR A 387 7.38 -12.64 -16.12
C THR A 387 6.51 -13.43 -15.13
N GLY A 388 5.61 -12.76 -14.39
CA GLY A 388 4.69 -13.39 -13.45
C GLY A 388 5.24 -13.59 -12.03
N THR A 389 6.44 -13.11 -11.71
CA THR A 389 6.98 -13.18 -10.34
C THR A 389 6.29 -12.15 -9.46
N LEU A 390 5.70 -12.60 -8.35
CA LEU A 390 5.14 -11.74 -7.33
C LEU A 390 6.25 -11.19 -6.42
N ILE A 391 6.24 -9.91 -6.21
CA ILE A 391 7.15 -9.18 -5.31
C ILE A 391 6.35 -8.61 -4.16
N VAL A 392 6.75 -8.95 -2.95
CA VAL A 392 6.12 -8.50 -1.71
C VAL A 392 7.13 -7.74 -0.87
N LEU A 393 6.71 -6.61 -0.33
CA LEU A 393 7.51 -5.76 0.54
C LEU A 393 6.80 -5.62 1.89
N ASP A 394 7.45 -6.03 2.97
CA ASP A 394 6.93 -5.85 4.32
C ASP A 394 7.34 -4.50 4.95
N ALA A 395 6.72 -4.14 6.06
CA ALA A 395 6.93 -2.85 6.73
C ALA A 395 8.34 -2.67 7.33
N GLU A 396 9.11 -3.74 7.47
CA GLU A 396 10.51 -3.70 7.91
C GLU A 396 11.51 -3.69 6.74
N GLY A 397 11.02 -3.52 5.51
CA GLY A 397 11.87 -3.44 4.33
C GLY A 397 12.38 -4.80 3.83
N ARG A 398 11.67 -5.88 4.10
CA ARG A 398 11.98 -7.18 3.51
C ARG A 398 11.25 -7.35 2.19
N LEU A 399 12.00 -7.50 1.11
CA LEU A 399 11.50 -7.97 -0.18
C LEU A 399 11.48 -9.50 -0.20
N SER A 400 10.45 -10.06 -0.79
CA SER A 400 10.32 -11.49 -1.06
C SER A 400 9.73 -11.70 -2.45
N ALA A 401 10.30 -12.62 -3.22
CA ALA A 401 9.86 -12.94 -4.57
C ALA A 401 9.31 -14.36 -4.66
N TYR A 402 8.15 -14.48 -5.31
CA TYR A 402 7.45 -15.75 -5.50
C TYR A 402 7.17 -15.94 -6.99
N PRO A 403 7.79 -16.94 -7.64
CA PRO A 403 7.43 -17.31 -8.99
C PRO A 403 5.95 -17.67 -9.10
N SER A 404 5.39 -17.58 -10.31
CA SER A 404 4.04 -18.10 -10.53
C SER A 404 3.94 -19.55 -10.07
N PRO A 405 2.93 -19.88 -9.25
CA PRO A 405 2.69 -21.27 -8.91
C PRO A 405 2.52 -22.12 -10.18
N ALA A 406 3.07 -23.34 -10.16
CA ALA A 406 2.82 -24.30 -11.25
C ALA A 406 1.31 -24.58 -11.34
N GLN A 407 0.79 -24.56 -12.56
CA GLN A 407 -0.61 -24.91 -12.85
C GLN A 407 -0.86 -26.38 -12.68
#